data_e406190b79c40230b9aabffebdebd12d
#
_entry.id   e406190b79c40230b9aabffebdebd12d
#
_cell.length_a   1.000
_cell.length_b   1.000
_cell.length_c   1.000
_cell.angle_alpha   90.00
_cell.angle_beta   90.00
_cell.angle_gamma   90.00
#
_symmetry.space_group_name_H-M   'P 1'
#
loop_
_entity.id
_entity.type
_entity.pdbx_description
1 polymer ?
#
loop_
_entity_poly.entity_id
_entity_poly.type
_entity_poly.pdbx_seq_one_letter_code
_entity_poly.pdbx_strand_id
1 'polypeptide(L)'
;MQLGLSRAGVTGVQKAVRMQHGGSDALVSAEIDCFVDLDPAQKGVHMSRFPELFEEAIDELVIGEMLLVERLAEHIARHIVARQDALRAEVRIAARYPIERSTPVTGLRTQELVSLLGIAAASRTASRRLVGVEATGINACPCAQGLVRDQAAERLGEAGFADVDIERILELVPLATHNQRGRGTLYLGTELRLDAEDLVDIVEQSMSSPIYELLKRPDELFVVEHAHLSPRFVEDSVRLMVKSSLDAYGELRDEDFVMARQVNFETIHNHDVLAERFGTVGELRAELANGGHSPTHTELGDWLRAV
;
A
#
# COMPACT_ATOMS: atom_id res chain seq x y z
N MET A 1 13.54 38.24 4.68
CA MET A 1 13.92 37.41 3.51
C MET A 1 12.62 37.00 2.83
N GLN A 2 12.48 37.23 1.55
CA GLN A 2 11.33 36.83 0.73
C GLN A 2 11.69 35.55 -0.03
N LEU A 3 11.36 34.41 0.57
CA LEU A 3 11.54 33.09 -0.01
C LEU A 3 10.26 32.27 0.21
N GLY A 4 9.66 31.78 -0.85
CA GLY A 4 8.53 30.85 -0.77
C GLY A 4 8.94 29.52 -0.15
N LEU A 5 8.00 28.86 0.50
CA LEU A 5 8.22 27.52 1.07
C LEU A 5 7.34 26.50 0.34
N SER A 6 7.96 25.40 -0.06
CA SER A 6 7.24 24.29 -0.71
C SER A 6 6.34 23.52 0.25
N ARG A 7 6.62 23.58 1.55
CA ARG A 7 5.84 22.92 2.61
C ARG A 7 5.96 23.66 3.92
N ALA A 8 4.85 24.08 4.49
CA ALA A 8 4.74 24.57 5.85
C ALA A 8 3.42 24.07 6.44
N GLY A 9 3.42 23.46 7.64
CA GLY A 9 2.20 22.89 8.18
C GLY A 9 2.40 22.11 9.46
N VAL A 10 1.49 21.17 9.73
CA VAL A 10 1.44 20.34 10.93
C VAL A 10 1.57 18.85 10.57
N THR A 11 2.15 18.07 11.45
CA THR A 11 2.32 16.62 11.30
C THR A 11 1.91 15.89 12.57
N GLY A 12 1.50 14.61 12.41
CA GLY A 12 1.19 13.72 13.53
C GLY A 12 -0.05 14.12 14.32
N VAL A 13 -1.00 14.82 13.72
CA VAL A 13 -2.23 15.22 14.40
C VAL A 13 -3.14 14.00 14.52
N GLN A 14 -3.39 13.54 15.76
CA GLN A 14 -4.25 12.40 16.02
C GLN A 14 -5.71 12.83 16.13
N LYS A 15 -6.59 12.17 15.38
CA LYS A 15 -8.02 12.38 15.37
C LYS A 15 -8.80 11.06 15.39
N ALA A 16 -9.96 11.08 16.03
CA ALA A 16 -10.95 10.02 15.89
C ALA A 16 -11.86 10.36 14.70
N VAL A 17 -11.89 9.52 13.70
CA VAL A 17 -12.68 9.68 12.48
C VAL A 17 -13.74 8.61 12.40
N ARG A 18 -14.96 8.99 12.11
CA ARG A 18 -16.06 8.05 11.92
C ARG A 18 -16.05 7.55 10.48
N MET A 19 -15.92 6.23 10.31
CA MET A 19 -15.95 5.55 9.02
C MET A 19 -17.11 4.56 8.99
N GLN A 20 -17.76 4.45 7.85
CA GLN A 20 -18.82 3.47 7.64
C GLN A 20 -18.28 2.28 6.84
N HIS A 21 -18.41 1.08 7.40
CA HIS A 21 -18.03 -0.16 6.75
C HIS A 21 -19.13 -1.21 6.94
N GLY A 22 -19.49 -1.94 5.87
CA GLY A 22 -20.48 -3.01 5.93
C GLY A 22 -21.84 -2.63 6.50
N GLY A 23 -22.22 -1.33 6.46
CA GLY A 23 -23.46 -0.83 7.04
C GLY A 23 -23.39 -0.50 8.53
N SER A 24 -22.23 -0.59 9.16
CA SER A 24 -21.97 -0.18 10.54
C SER A 24 -21.00 0.99 10.62
N ASP A 25 -21.23 1.89 11.58
CA ASP A 25 -20.31 3.00 11.84
C ASP A 25 -19.18 2.54 12.75
N ALA A 26 -17.94 2.74 12.34
CA ALA A 26 -16.74 2.51 13.14
C ALA A 26 -16.03 3.83 13.44
N LEU A 27 -15.62 4.01 14.69
CA LEU A 27 -14.73 5.10 15.09
C LEU A 27 -13.29 4.58 15.01
N VAL A 28 -12.48 5.16 14.11
CA VAL A 28 -11.09 4.75 13.91
C VAL A 28 -10.14 5.88 14.28
N SER A 29 -8.95 5.52 14.76
CA SER A 29 -7.88 6.48 14.99
C SER A 29 -7.19 6.80 13.68
N ALA A 30 -7.06 8.09 13.36
CA ALA A 30 -6.35 8.58 12.18
C ALA A 30 -5.26 9.56 12.59
N GLU A 31 -4.12 9.46 11.91
CA GLU A 31 -3.05 10.45 11.94
C GLU A 31 -3.13 11.31 10.70
N ILE A 32 -3.06 12.63 10.88
CA ILE A 32 -3.22 13.62 9.81
C ILE A 32 -1.98 14.50 9.75
N ASP A 33 -1.35 14.53 8.57
CA ASP A 33 -0.36 15.53 8.19
C ASP A 33 -0.97 16.52 7.22
N CYS A 34 -0.68 17.79 7.38
CA CYS A 34 -1.15 18.83 6.47
C CYS A 34 -0.08 19.88 6.20
N PHE A 35 0.11 20.19 4.94
CA PHE A 35 1.08 21.17 4.46
C PHE A 35 0.43 22.13 3.47
N VAL A 36 0.95 23.35 3.44
CA VAL A 36 0.62 24.36 2.43
C VAL A 36 1.89 24.89 1.76
N ASP A 37 1.76 25.29 0.50
CA ASP A 37 2.78 26.02 -0.21
C ASP A 37 2.61 27.52 0.12
N LEU A 38 3.70 28.16 0.54
CA LEU A 38 3.71 29.57 0.93
C LEU A 38 4.28 30.46 -0.16
N ASP A 39 3.53 31.51 -0.47
CA ASP A 39 4.00 32.61 -1.31
C ASP A 39 5.16 33.36 -0.61
N PRO A 40 6.20 33.80 -1.35
CA PRO A 40 7.30 34.60 -0.79
C PRO A 40 6.88 35.87 -0.05
N ALA A 41 5.71 36.43 -0.37
CA ALA A 41 5.18 37.61 0.30
C ALA A 41 4.53 37.29 1.66
N GLN A 42 4.17 36.02 1.91
CA GLN A 42 3.58 35.60 3.18
C GLN A 42 4.67 35.30 4.22
N LYS A 43 4.53 35.86 5.44
CA LYS A 43 5.48 35.60 6.53
C LYS A 43 5.34 34.20 7.12
N GLY A 44 4.19 33.56 6.99
CA GLY A 44 3.88 32.23 7.52
C GLY A 44 2.40 31.93 7.44
N VAL A 45 2.01 30.72 7.85
CA VAL A 45 0.62 30.29 8.01
C VAL A 45 0.22 30.35 9.48
N HIS A 46 -1.07 30.48 9.72
CA HIS A 46 -1.62 30.44 11.07
C HIS A 46 -1.70 28.99 11.58
N MET A 47 -0.58 28.45 12.11
CA MET A 47 -0.47 27.07 12.57
C MET A 47 -1.56 26.66 13.56
N SER A 48 -1.97 27.58 14.46
CA SER A 48 -3.04 27.33 15.44
C SER A 48 -4.42 27.08 14.83
N ARG A 49 -4.63 27.47 13.57
CA ARG A 49 -5.91 27.25 12.87
C ARG A 49 -6.05 25.87 12.25
N PHE A 50 -4.95 25.13 12.02
CA PHE A 50 -5.05 23.79 11.44
C PHE A 50 -5.92 22.84 12.25
N PRO A 51 -5.78 22.72 13.58
CA PRO A 51 -6.66 21.87 14.38
C PRO A 51 -8.15 22.25 14.27
N GLU A 52 -8.48 23.55 14.27
CA GLU A 52 -9.86 24.04 14.09
C GLU A 52 -10.42 23.64 12.72
N LEU A 53 -9.63 23.82 11.66
CA LEU A 53 -10.02 23.46 10.29
C LEU A 53 -10.21 21.95 10.13
N PHE A 54 -9.47 21.13 10.86
CA PHE A 54 -9.68 19.68 10.87
C PHE A 54 -11.00 19.30 11.53
N GLU A 55 -11.34 19.91 12.68
CA GLU A 55 -12.64 19.66 13.34
C GLU A 55 -13.78 20.07 12.43
N GLU A 56 -13.74 21.30 11.87
CA GLU A 56 -14.76 21.79 10.94
C GLU A 56 -14.93 20.82 9.74
N ALA A 57 -13.83 20.40 9.11
CA ALA A 57 -13.86 19.53 7.94
C ALA A 57 -14.34 18.10 8.29
N ILE A 58 -13.97 17.57 9.45
CA ILE A 58 -14.43 16.26 9.90
C ILE A 58 -15.93 16.31 10.22
N ASP A 59 -16.39 17.34 10.93
CA ASP A 59 -17.80 17.50 11.31
C ASP A 59 -18.70 17.71 10.08
N GLU A 60 -18.25 18.45 9.07
CA GLU A 60 -19.02 18.68 7.84
C GLU A 60 -19.29 17.38 7.07
N LEU A 61 -18.34 16.42 7.08
CA LEU A 61 -18.46 15.15 6.33
C LEU A 61 -19.26 14.07 7.06
N VAL A 62 -19.43 14.16 8.38
CA VAL A 62 -20.18 13.16 9.18
C VAL A 62 -21.68 13.15 8.87
N ILE A 63 -22.18 14.12 8.12
CA ILE A 63 -23.62 14.23 7.83
C ILE A 63 -23.94 13.57 6.47
N GLY A 64 -23.82 12.24 6.34
CA GLY A 64 -24.60 11.48 5.36
C GLY A 64 -23.93 10.66 4.29
N GLU A 65 -22.62 10.57 4.17
CA GLU A 65 -21.95 9.70 3.20
C GLU A 65 -20.80 8.89 3.81
N MET A 66 -20.53 7.69 3.23
CA MET A 66 -19.39 6.86 3.57
C MET A 66 -18.09 7.70 3.52
N LEU A 67 -17.43 7.82 4.65
CA LEU A 67 -16.18 8.57 4.73
C LEU A 67 -15.07 7.75 4.09
N LEU A 68 -14.74 8.07 2.86
CA LEU A 68 -13.55 7.55 2.20
C LEU A 68 -12.36 8.43 2.63
N VAL A 69 -11.27 7.81 3.05
CA VAL A 69 -10.09 8.50 3.61
C VAL A 69 -9.49 9.55 2.65
N GLU A 70 -9.45 9.23 1.36
CA GLU A 70 -8.96 10.12 0.32
C GLU A 70 -9.89 11.31 0.07
N ARG A 71 -11.20 11.13 0.24
CA ARG A 71 -12.17 12.22 0.13
C ARG A 71 -12.11 13.14 1.33
N LEU A 72 -11.88 12.59 2.53
CA LEU A 72 -11.61 13.40 3.71
C LEU A 72 -10.33 14.21 3.52
N ALA A 73 -9.25 13.59 3.04
CA ALA A 73 -8.01 14.31 2.75
C ALA A 73 -8.22 15.44 1.72
N GLU A 74 -8.97 15.18 0.66
CA GLU A 74 -9.31 16.19 -0.36
C GLU A 74 -10.15 17.32 0.21
N HIS A 75 -11.16 17.00 1.00
CA HIS A 75 -12.03 18.01 1.64
C HIS A 75 -11.24 18.91 2.58
N ILE A 76 -10.40 18.34 3.45
CA ILE A 76 -9.49 19.11 4.32
C ILE A 76 -8.55 19.98 3.47
N ALA A 77 -7.94 19.44 2.41
CA ALA A 77 -7.03 20.20 1.57
C ALA A 77 -7.72 21.42 0.91
N ARG A 78 -8.92 21.23 0.34
CA ARG A 78 -9.72 22.31 -0.25
C ARG A 78 -10.11 23.37 0.79
N HIS A 79 -10.55 22.91 1.97
CA HIS A 79 -10.96 23.79 3.07
C HIS A 79 -9.79 24.67 3.53
N ILE A 80 -8.60 24.10 3.67
CA ILE A 80 -7.38 24.82 4.05
C ILE A 80 -6.95 25.83 2.99
N VAL A 81 -6.97 25.48 1.70
CA VAL A 81 -6.68 26.43 0.62
C VAL A 81 -7.59 27.65 0.72
N ALA A 82 -8.89 27.43 0.94
CA ALA A 82 -9.87 28.52 1.03
C ALA A 82 -9.68 29.39 2.28
N ARG A 83 -9.38 28.80 3.44
CA ARG A 83 -9.32 29.49 4.73
C ARG A 83 -7.97 30.14 5.05
N GLN A 84 -6.88 29.58 4.52
CA GLN A 84 -5.50 30.06 4.75
C GLN A 84 -4.99 30.95 3.61
N ASP A 85 -5.79 31.14 2.55
CA ASP A 85 -5.38 31.81 1.32
C ASP A 85 -4.07 31.23 0.73
N ALA A 86 -3.92 29.92 0.86
CA ALA A 86 -2.73 29.22 0.39
C ALA A 86 -2.78 28.98 -1.13
N LEU A 87 -1.61 28.88 -1.75
CA LEU A 87 -1.49 28.55 -3.17
C LEU A 87 -1.96 27.12 -3.41
N ARG A 88 -1.56 26.21 -2.52
CA ARG A 88 -1.84 24.77 -2.58
C ARG A 88 -1.81 24.20 -1.15
N ALA A 89 -2.62 23.19 -0.89
CA ALA A 89 -2.52 22.37 0.32
C ALA A 89 -2.33 20.89 -0.07
N GLU A 90 -1.59 20.16 0.76
CA GLU A 90 -1.43 18.71 0.69
C GLU A 90 -1.77 18.11 2.05
N VAL A 91 -2.63 17.10 2.05
CA VAL A 91 -3.09 16.40 3.25
C VAL A 91 -2.78 14.91 3.09
N ARG A 92 -2.25 14.31 4.13
CA ARG A 92 -2.03 12.87 4.25
C ARG A 92 -2.76 12.35 5.47
N ILE A 93 -3.45 11.25 5.34
CA ILE A 93 -4.19 10.59 6.41
C ILE A 93 -3.78 9.13 6.45
N ALA A 94 -3.46 8.62 7.63
CA ALA A 94 -3.27 7.21 7.89
C ALA A 94 -4.21 6.78 9.01
N ALA A 95 -5.12 5.86 8.73
CA ALA A 95 -6.11 5.35 9.68
C ALA A 95 -5.92 3.85 9.90
N ARG A 96 -6.05 3.40 11.16
CA ARG A 96 -6.07 1.97 11.48
C ARG A 96 -7.48 1.43 11.26
N TYR A 97 -7.63 0.60 10.24
CA TYR A 97 -8.92 0.14 9.75
C TYR A 97 -9.10 -1.36 10.01
N PRO A 98 -10.20 -1.76 10.68
CA PRO A 98 -10.50 -3.16 10.92
C PRO A 98 -11.10 -3.81 9.68
N ILE A 99 -10.56 -4.95 9.27
CA ILE A 99 -11.11 -5.83 8.25
C ILE A 99 -11.46 -7.19 8.86
N GLU A 100 -12.50 -7.84 8.33
CA GLU A 100 -12.81 -9.22 8.69
C GLU A 100 -12.10 -10.17 7.73
N ARG A 101 -11.40 -11.16 8.30
CA ARG A 101 -10.74 -12.22 7.57
C ARG A 101 -11.26 -13.59 7.98
N SER A 102 -11.19 -14.54 7.07
CA SER A 102 -11.43 -15.96 7.36
C SER A 102 -10.13 -16.73 7.19
N THR A 103 -9.83 -17.59 8.16
CA THR A 103 -8.65 -18.43 8.08
C THR A 103 -8.72 -19.40 6.89
N PRO A 104 -7.59 -19.74 6.23
CA PRO A 104 -7.60 -20.34 4.88
C PRO A 104 -8.16 -21.77 4.83
N VAL A 105 -8.08 -22.54 5.92
CA VAL A 105 -8.52 -23.95 5.98
C VAL A 105 -9.71 -24.13 6.88
N THR A 106 -9.64 -23.58 8.09
CA THR A 106 -10.71 -23.78 9.10
C THR A 106 -11.86 -22.81 8.96
N GLY A 107 -11.71 -21.73 8.18
CA GLY A 107 -12.75 -20.73 7.93
C GLY A 107 -13.17 -19.93 9.18
N LEU A 108 -12.31 -19.88 10.20
CA LEU A 108 -12.60 -19.11 11.40
C LEU A 108 -12.49 -17.63 11.12
N ARG A 109 -13.49 -16.87 11.56
CA ARG A 109 -13.46 -15.41 11.43
C ARG A 109 -12.49 -14.79 12.42
N THR A 110 -11.69 -13.85 11.94
CA THR A 110 -10.79 -13.02 12.73
C THR A 110 -10.90 -11.58 12.26
N GLN A 111 -10.61 -10.64 13.14
CA GLN A 111 -10.52 -9.23 12.80
C GLN A 111 -9.04 -8.85 12.77
N GLU A 112 -8.64 -8.16 11.71
CA GLU A 112 -7.29 -7.68 11.50
C GLU A 112 -7.27 -6.17 11.28
N LEU A 113 -6.16 -5.53 11.62
CA LEU A 113 -5.99 -4.09 11.45
C LEU A 113 -5.01 -3.81 10.32
N VAL A 114 -5.52 -3.22 9.26
CA VAL A 114 -4.71 -2.69 8.15
C VAL A 114 -4.56 -1.18 8.26
N SER A 115 -3.61 -0.59 7.55
CA SER A 115 -3.55 0.86 7.41
C SER A 115 -4.30 1.28 6.14
N LEU A 116 -5.32 2.12 6.33
CA LEU A 116 -6.01 2.80 5.24
C LEU A 116 -5.38 4.18 5.07
N LEU A 117 -4.96 4.51 3.86
CA LEU A 117 -4.13 5.66 3.56
C LEU A 117 -4.85 6.58 2.56
N GLY A 118 -4.86 7.88 2.84
CA GLY A 118 -5.38 8.90 1.94
C GLY A 118 -4.35 10.00 1.72
N ILE A 119 -4.15 10.40 0.48
CA ILE A 119 -3.36 11.58 0.13
C ILE A 119 -4.21 12.45 -0.78
N ALA A 120 -4.23 13.75 -0.52
CA ALA A 120 -4.81 14.69 -1.46
C ALA A 120 -4.00 15.97 -1.56
N ALA A 121 -4.02 16.56 -2.73
CA ALA A 121 -3.53 17.89 -2.97
C ALA A 121 -4.65 18.72 -3.61
N ALA A 122 -4.77 19.97 -3.20
CA ALA A 122 -5.74 20.91 -3.76
C ALA A 122 -5.12 22.27 -3.98
N SER A 123 -5.53 22.93 -5.06
CA SER A 123 -5.36 24.35 -5.33
C SER A 123 -6.73 25.04 -5.31
N ARG A 124 -6.79 26.31 -5.71
CA ARG A 124 -8.07 27.02 -5.84
C ARG A 124 -8.95 26.48 -6.97
N THR A 125 -8.38 25.80 -7.95
CA THR A 125 -9.08 25.41 -9.19
C THR A 125 -9.20 23.91 -9.39
N ALA A 126 -8.32 23.12 -8.80
CA ALA A 126 -8.27 21.68 -9.01
C ALA A 126 -7.84 20.94 -7.75
N SER A 127 -8.05 19.63 -7.74
CA SER A 127 -7.52 18.72 -6.72
C SER A 127 -7.21 17.36 -7.31
N ARG A 128 -6.33 16.64 -6.65
CA ARG A 128 -6.02 15.23 -6.90
C ARG A 128 -5.99 14.48 -5.58
N ARG A 129 -6.40 13.22 -5.61
CA ARG A 129 -6.41 12.35 -4.44
C ARG A 129 -5.92 10.96 -4.78
N LEU A 130 -5.37 10.28 -3.79
CA LEU A 130 -5.00 8.87 -3.83
C LEU A 130 -5.63 8.18 -2.62
N VAL A 131 -6.18 7.00 -2.85
CA VAL A 131 -6.47 6.04 -1.80
C VAL A 131 -5.38 4.98 -1.79
N GLY A 132 -5.01 4.51 -0.62
CA GLY A 132 -4.01 3.45 -0.49
C GLY A 132 -4.25 2.60 0.72
N VAL A 133 -3.57 1.47 0.73
CA VAL A 133 -3.55 0.54 1.85
C VAL A 133 -2.12 0.10 2.16
N GLU A 134 -1.89 -0.26 3.40
CA GLU A 134 -0.68 -0.95 3.82
C GLU A 134 -1.09 -2.23 4.55
N ALA A 135 -0.60 -3.37 4.07
CA ALA A 135 -0.86 -4.69 4.64
C ALA A 135 0.46 -5.47 4.80
N THR A 136 0.41 -6.50 5.63
CA THR A 136 1.58 -7.31 5.98
C THR A 136 1.37 -8.75 5.54
N GLY A 137 2.44 -9.39 5.07
CA GLY A 137 2.45 -10.80 4.69
C GLY A 137 3.81 -11.44 4.93
N ILE A 138 4.02 -12.61 4.36
CA ILE A 138 5.31 -13.33 4.36
C ILE A 138 5.89 -13.29 2.96
N ASN A 139 7.19 -13.02 2.86
CA ASN A 139 8.00 -13.31 1.67
C ASN A 139 9.03 -14.39 1.99
N ALA A 140 9.11 -15.39 1.13
CA ALA A 140 10.09 -16.48 1.15
C ALA A 140 11.08 -16.27 0.00
N CYS A 141 12.37 -16.42 0.27
CA CYS A 141 13.43 -16.09 -0.68
C CYS A 141 13.60 -17.14 -1.78
N PRO A 142 13.38 -16.83 -3.07
CA PRO A 142 13.58 -17.80 -4.16
C PRO A 142 15.06 -18.21 -4.32
N CYS A 143 15.99 -17.27 -4.12
CA CYS A 143 17.43 -17.54 -4.29
C CYS A 143 17.95 -18.55 -3.27
N ALA A 144 17.65 -18.35 -1.99
CA ALA A 144 18.06 -19.28 -0.94
C ALA A 144 17.37 -20.65 -1.10
N GLN A 145 16.11 -20.66 -1.56
CA GLN A 145 15.41 -21.91 -1.88
C GLN A 145 16.12 -22.70 -3.00
N GLY A 146 16.58 -22.01 -4.05
CA GLY A 146 17.36 -22.63 -5.12
C GLY A 146 18.61 -23.35 -4.60
N LEU A 147 19.38 -22.68 -3.71
CA LEU A 147 20.56 -23.30 -3.09
C LEU A 147 20.20 -24.54 -2.25
N VAL A 148 19.08 -24.51 -1.52
CA VAL A 148 18.59 -25.67 -0.76
C VAL A 148 18.15 -26.79 -1.69
N ARG A 149 17.52 -26.46 -2.83
CA ARG A 149 17.13 -27.43 -3.87
C ARG A 149 18.35 -28.16 -4.44
N ASP A 150 19.37 -27.39 -4.84
CA ASP A 150 20.60 -27.95 -5.43
C ASP A 150 21.30 -28.88 -4.44
N GLN A 151 21.45 -28.46 -3.18
CA GLN A 151 22.04 -29.29 -2.13
C GLN A 151 21.20 -30.53 -1.81
N ALA A 152 19.87 -30.43 -1.85
CA ALA A 152 18.99 -31.57 -1.65
C ALA A 152 19.11 -32.58 -2.80
N ALA A 153 19.19 -32.10 -4.05
CA ALA A 153 19.41 -32.96 -5.22
C ALA A 153 20.74 -33.75 -5.11
N GLU A 154 21.84 -33.08 -4.75
CA GLU A 154 23.15 -33.71 -4.55
C GLU A 154 23.08 -34.83 -3.48
N ARG A 155 22.50 -34.53 -2.30
CA ARG A 155 22.35 -35.52 -1.21
C ARG A 155 21.48 -36.71 -1.59
N LEU A 156 20.41 -36.50 -2.34
CA LEU A 156 19.55 -37.58 -2.82
C LEU A 156 20.29 -38.44 -3.84
N GLY A 157 21.09 -37.85 -4.73
CA GLY A 157 21.98 -38.59 -5.67
C GLY A 157 23.01 -39.43 -4.94
N GLU A 158 23.70 -38.88 -3.94
CA GLU A 158 24.64 -39.63 -3.08
C GLU A 158 23.96 -40.79 -2.33
N ALA A 159 22.67 -40.61 -1.96
CA ALA A 159 21.85 -41.65 -1.34
C ALA A 159 21.35 -42.73 -2.32
N GLY A 160 21.62 -42.58 -3.63
CA GLY A 160 21.34 -43.57 -4.68
C GLY A 160 19.95 -43.44 -5.32
N PHE A 161 19.28 -42.31 -5.17
CA PHE A 161 18.03 -42.03 -5.92
C PHE A 161 18.35 -41.73 -7.40
N ALA A 162 17.48 -42.16 -8.29
CA ALA A 162 17.58 -41.81 -9.71
C ALA A 162 17.12 -40.36 -9.96
N ASP A 163 17.69 -39.71 -10.97
CA ASP A 163 17.40 -38.30 -11.28
C ASP A 163 15.89 -38.02 -11.41
N VAL A 164 15.14 -38.93 -12.03
CA VAL A 164 13.68 -38.81 -12.19
C VAL A 164 12.93 -38.80 -10.84
N ASP A 165 13.42 -39.57 -9.87
CA ASP A 165 12.83 -39.64 -8.53
C ASP A 165 13.23 -38.41 -7.72
N ILE A 166 14.46 -37.93 -7.88
CA ILE A 166 14.95 -36.68 -7.25
C ILE A 166 14.07 -35.51 -7.68
N GLU A 167 13.88 -35.29 -8.97
CA GLU A 167 13.02 -34.21 -9.47
C GLU A 167 11.61 -34.31 -8.91
N ARG A 168 11.02 -35.51 -8.92
CA ARG A 168 9.67 -35.72 -8.37
C ARG A 168 9.57 -35.44 -6.88
N ILE A 169 10.59 -35.82 -6.08
CA ILE A 169 10.64 -35.54 -4.64
C ILE A 169 10.67 -34.01 -4.42
N LEU A 170 11.55 -33.29 -5.15
CA LEU A 170 11.76 -31.87 -5.02
C LEU A 170 10.57 -31.02 -5.52
N GLU A 171 9.70 -31.60 -6.35
CA GLU A 171 8.43 -30.97 -6.75
C GLU A 171 7.31 -31.16 -5.71
N LEU A 172 7.31 -32.29 -5.01
CA LEU A 172 6.23 -32.65 -4.08
C LEU A 172 6.44 -32.12 -2.66
N VAL A 173 7.68 -31.87 -2.28
CA VAL A 173 8.02 -31.47 -0.90
C VAL A 173 8.38 -29.99 -0.85
N PRO A 174 7.70 -29.19 -0.04
CA PRO A 174 8.08 -27.79 0.15
C PRO A 174 9.51 -27.68 0.65
N LEU A 175 10.35 -26.93 -0.08
CA LEU A 175 11.75 -26.73 0.28
C LEU A 175 11.89 -25.54 1.21
N ALA A 176 12.68 -25.70 2.25
CA ALA A 176 12.96 -24.63 3.19
C ALA A 176 13.73 -23.49 2.51
N THR A 177 13.42 -22.27 2.92
CA THR A 177 14.19 -21.07 2.63
C THR A 177 14.04 -20.10 3.81
N HIS A 178 14.89 -19.08 3.89
CA HIS A 178 14.57 -18.02 4.84
C HIS A 178 13.32 -17.28 4.38
N ASN A 179 12.52 -16.90 5.35
CA ASN A 179 11.34 -16.11 5.14
C ASN A 179 11.31 -14.96 6.16
N GLN A 180 10.60 -13.93 5.83
CA GLN A 180 10.51 -12.72 6.62
C GLN A 180 9.15 -12.08 6.44
N ARG A 181 8.79 -11.23 7.41
CA ARG A 181 7.64 -10.36 7.27
C ARG A 181 7.89 -9.36 6.16
N GLY A 182 6.94 -9.24 5.25
CA GLY A 182 6.88 -8.21 4.23
C GLY A 182 5.79 -7.21 4.56
N ARG A 183 6.00 -5.95 4.19
CA ARG A 183 5.01 -4.87 4.28
C ARG A 183 4.84 -4.26 2.91
N GLY A 184 3.66 -4.49 2.31
CA GLY A 184 3.27 -3.93 1.04
C GLY A 184 2.43 -2.68 1.22
N THR A 185 2.64 -1.69 0.39
CA THR A 185 1.86 -0.45 0.32
C THR A 185 1.45 -0.23 -1.12
N LEU A 186 0.16 0.01 -1.35
CA LEU A 186 -0.40 0.27 -2.67
C LEU A 186 -1.22 1.56 -2.62
N TYR A 187 -0.98 2.48 -3.55
CA TYR A 187 -1.79 3.68 -3.76
C TYR A 187 -2.31 3.72 -5.19
N LEU A 188 -3.57 4.13 -5.33
CA LEU A 188 -4.20 4.43 -6.60
C LEU A 188 -4.76 5.87 -6.58
N GLY A 189 -4.30 6.69 -7.51
CA GLY A 189 -4.77 8.05 -7.74
C GLY A 189 -5.78 8.07 -8.87
N THR A 190 -7.08 8.11 -8.55
CA THR A 190 -8.17 8.03 -9.52
C THR A 190 -9.45 8.66 -8.99
N GLU A 191 -10.38 8.96 -9.89
CA GLU A 191 -11.75 9.36 -9.54
C GLU A 191 -12.68 8.15 -9.29
N LEU A 192 -12.26 6.94 -9.65
CA LEU A 192 -13.01 5.72 -9.39
C LEU A 192 -13.21 5.51 -7.89
N ARG A 193 -14.33 4.90 -7.54
CA ARG A 193 -14.55 4.41 -6.18
C ARG A 193 -13.88 3.04 -6.06
N LEU A 194 -12.91 2.94 -5.16
CA LEU A 194 -12.18 1.72 -4.89
C LEU A 194 -12.58 1.17 -3.53
N ASP A 195 -12.63 -0.16 -3.40
CA ASP A 195 -12.82 -0.83 -2.13
C ASP A 195 -11.47 -1.08 -1.47
N ALA A 196 -11.36 -0.74 -0.19
CA ALA A 196 -10.12 -0.91 0.56
C ALA A 196 -9.76 -2.39 0.74
N GLU A 197 -10.74 -3.27 0.89
CA GLU A 197 -10.51 -4.72 1.06
C GLU A 197 -9.93 -5.33 -0.22
N ASP A 198 -10.43 -4.92 -1.39
CA ASP A 198 -9.87 -5.34 -2.69
C ASP A 198 -8.40 -4.92 -2.83
N LEU A 199 -8.07 -3.70 -2.39
CA LEU A 199 -6.67 -3.23 -2.40
C LEU A 199 -5.80 -4.02 -1.43
N VAL A 200 -6.30 -4.35 -0.24
CA VAL A 200 -5.59 -5.19 0.72
C VAL A 200 -5.35 -6.58 0.14
N ASP A 201 -6.35 -7.18 -0.51
CA ASP A 201 -6.20 -8.47 -1.17
C ASP A 201 -5.12 -8.46 -2.26
N ILE A 202 -5.07 -7.41 -3.07
CA ILE A 202 -3.99 -7.24 -4.07
C ILE A 202 -2.62 -7.20 -3.39
N VAL A 203 -2.46 -6.45 -2.30
CA VAL A 203 -1.20 -6.36 -1.57
C VAL A 203 -0.81 -7.71 -0.97
N GLU A 204 -1.71 -8.38 -0.26
CA GLU A 204 -1.43 -9.64 0.40
C GLU A 204 -1.11 -10.76 -0.59
N GLN A 205 -1.88 -10.88 -1.67
CA GLN A 205 -1.66 -11.88 -2.71
C GLN A 205 -0.40 -11.62 -3.55
N SER A 206 0.15 -10.43 -3.51
CA SER A 206 1.43 -10.12 -4.15
C SER A 206 2.64 -10.66 -3.37
N MET A 207 2.48 -11.03 -2.11
CA MET A 207 3.51 -11.66 -1.27
C MET A 207 3.43 -13.19 -1.36
N SER A 208 4.40 -13.90 -0.77
CA SER A 208 4.42 -15.36 -0.79
C SER A 208 3.28 -15.99 -0.01
N SER A 209 2.80 -15.36 1.06
CA SER A 209 1.58 -15.75 1.80
C SER A 209 1.03 -14.58 2.59
N PRO A 210 -0.31 -14.47 2.69
CA PRO A 210 -0.94 -13.66 3.75
C PRO A 210 -0.56 -14.17 5.14
N ILE A 211 -0.78 -13.34 6.17
CA ILE A 211 -0.69 -13.71 7.59
C ILE A 211 -2.05 -13.49 8.26
N TYR A 212 -2.26 -14.13 9.39
CA TYR A 212 -3.55 -14.09 10.11
C TYR A 212 -3.30 -13.97 11.61
N GLU A 213 -4.11 -13.20 12.31
CA GLU A 213 -4.06 -13.08 13.77
C GLU A 213 -4.47 -14.37 14.51
N LEU A 214 -5.35 -15.17 13.89
CA LEU A 214 -5.83 -16.44 14.44
C LEU A 214 -5.53 -17.57 13.45
N LEU A 215 -4.80 -18.59 13.91
CA LEU A 215 -4.53 -19.80 13.12
C LEU A 215 -4.79 -21.03 13.99
N LYS A 216 -5.29 -22.10 13.38
CA LYS A 216 -5.25 -23.46 13.90
C LYS A 216 -4.20 -24.25 13.15
N ARG A 217 -3.82 -25.45 13.65
CA ARG A 217 -2.76 -26.26 13.03
C ARG A 217 -2.89 -26.50 11.53
N PRO A 218 -4.11 -26.75 10.98
CA PRO A 218 -4.26 -26.86 9.52
C PRO A 218 -3.99 -25.54 8.78
N ASP A 219 -4.36 -24.41 9.40
CA ASP A 219 -4.11 -23.09 8.82
C ASP A 219 -2.61 -22.74 8.87
N GLU A 220 -1.91 -23.09 9.97
CA GLU A 220 -0.44 -22.93 10.09
C GLU A 220 0.29 -23.72 8.99
N LEU A 221 -0.12 -24.98 8.77
CA LEU A 221 0.43 -25.80 7.69
C LEU A 221 0.23 -25.13 6.34
N PHE A 222 -0.99 -24.65 6.06
CA PHE A 222 -1.29 -23.97 4.81
C PHE A 222 -0.38 -22.75 4.59
N VAL A 223 -0.23 -21.88 5.60
CA VAL A 223 0.61 -20.67 5.48
C VAL A 223 2.06 -21.03 5.19
N VAL A 224 2.60 -22.04 5.88
CA VAL A 224 3.99 -22.48 5.68
C VAL A 224 4.19 -23.08 4.29
N GLU A 225 3.32 -24.00 3.88
CA GLU A 225 3.40 -24.63 2.56
C GLU A 225 3.23 -23.59 1.45
N HIS A 226 2.21 -22.74 1.56
CA HIS A 226 1.90 -21.72 0.56
C HIS A 226 3.07 -20.74 0.37
N ALA A 227 3.67 -20.27 1.47
CA ALA A 227 4.81 -19.37 1.41
C ALA A 227 6.02 -20.00 0.71
N HIS A 228 6.31 -21.27 0.99
CA HIS A 228 7.47 -21.97 0.43
C HIS A 228 7.25 -22.52 -0.99
N LEU A 229 5.98 -22.76 -1.37
CA LEU A 229 5.61 -23.11 -2.75
C LEU A 229 5.48 -21.89 -3.67
N SER A 230 5.38 -20.69 -3.10
CA SER A 230 5.23 -19.42 -3.82
C SER A 230 6.30 -18.40 -3.43
N PRO A 231 7.60 -18.76 -3.49
CA PRO A 231 8.66 -17.84 -3.09
C PRO A 231 8.69 -16.63 -4.03
N ARG A 232 8.92 -15.44 -3.46
CA ARG A 232 8.92 -14.17 -4.20
C ARG A 232 9.98 -13.21 -3.69
N PHE A 233 10.67 -12.57 -4.63
CA PHE A 233 11.53 -11.44 -4.34
C PHE A 233 10.68 -10.20 -3.98
N VAL A 234 11.30 -9.23 -3.33
CA VAL A 234 10.67 -7.95 -3.03
C VAL A 234 10.20 -7.25 -4.31
N GLU A 235 10.97 -7.39 -5.41
CA GLU A 235 10.65 -6.86 -6.74
C GLU A 235 9.44 -7.55 -7.36
N ASP A 236 9.29 -8.86 -7.15
CA ASP A 236 8.15 -9.61 -7.69
C ASP A 236 6.84 -9.18 -7.03
N SER A 237 6.88 -8.94 -5.72
CA SER A 237 5.72 -8.40 -4.99
C SER A 237 5.27 -7.06 -5.58
N VAL A 238 6.20 -6.14 -5.87
CA VAL A 238 5.88 -4.84 -6.47
C VAL A 238 5.31 -5.00 -7.89
N ARG A 239 5.93 -5.85 -8.73
CA ARG A 239 5.45 -6.11 -10.10
C ARG A 239 4.04 -6.70 -10.09
N LEU A 240 3.77 -7.62 -9.15
CA LEU A 240 2.45 -8.24 -9.00
C LEU A 240 1.42 -7.24 -8.49
N MET A 241 1.74 -6.39 -7.49
CA MET A 241 0.84 -5.33 -7.04
C MET A 241 0.41 -4.42 -8.20
N VAL A 242 1.38 -3.94 -9.00
CA VAL A 242 1.09 -3.08 -10.16
C VAL A 242 0.23 -3.82 -11.17
N LYS A 243 0.64 -5.02 -11.59
CA LYS A 243 -0.09 -5.80 -12.59
C LYS A 243 -1.51 -6.12 -12.12
N SER A 244 -1.68 -6.63 -10.91
CA SER A 244 -2.99 -6.98 -10.35
C SER A 244 -3.91 -5.76 -10.22
N SER A 245 -3.37 -4.58 -9.88
CA SER A 245 -4.15 -3.35 -9.86
C SER A 245 -4.68 -2.95 -11.24
N LEU A 246 -3.84 -3.05 -12.27
CA LEU A 246 -4.23 -2.73 -13.66
C LEU A 246 -5.22 -3.76 -14.22
N ASP A 247 -5.09 -5.02 -13.84
CA ASP A 247 -5.99 -6.10 -14.25
C ASP A 247 -7.37 -5.98 -13.55
N ALA A 248 -7.37 -5.66 -12.25
CA ALA A 248 -8.60 -5.53 -11.47
C ALA A 248 -9.41 -4.28 -11.82
N TYR A 249 -8.72 -3.18 -12.13
CA TYR A 249 -9.33 -1.88 -12.42
C TYR A 249 -9.06 -1.46 -13.87
N GLY A 250 -9.60 -2.21 -14.82
CA GLY A 250 -9.45 -1.94 -16.26
C GLY A 250 -9.96 -0.55 -16.70
N GLU A 251 -10.86 0.06 -15.91
CA GLU A 251 -11.46 1.38 -16.13
C GLU A 251 -10.52 2.55 -15.75
N LEU A 252 -9.37 2.29 -15.12
CA LEU A 252 -8.38 3.32 -14.83
C LEU A 252 -7.96 4.02 -16.11
N ARG A 253 -7.90 5.35 -16.07
CA ARG A 253 -7.49 6.19 -17.19
C ARG A 253 -5.97 6.31 -17.24
N ASP A 254 -5.43 6.63 -18.41
CA ASP A 254 -3.98 6.74 -18.57
C ASP A 254 -3.32 7.83 -17.71
N GLU A 255 -4.07 8.87 -17.32
CA GLU A 255 -3.63 9.93 -16.41
C GLU A 255 -3.76 9.56 -14.92
N ASP A 256 -4.46 8.48 -14.57
CA ASP A 256 -4.53 7.97 -13.20
C ASP A 256 -3.15 7.46 -12.75
N PHE A 257 -2.93 7.37 -11.45
CA PHE A 257 -1.60 7.12 -10.88
C PHE A 257 -1.59 5.83 -10.06
N VAL A 258 -0.51 5.08 -10.15
CA VAL A 258 -0.25 3.89 -9.32
C VAL A 258 1.09 4.05 -8.62
N MET A 259 1.15 3.68 -7.34
CA MET A 259 2.38 3.49 -6.58
C MET A 259 2.29 2.21 -5.77
N ALA A 260 3.21 1.30 -6.01
CA ALA A 260 3.37 0.05 -5.27
C ALA A 260 4.75 0.01 -4.62
N ARG A 261 4.80 -0.35 -3.36
CA ARG A 261 6.02 -0.42 -2.55
C ARG A 261 6.00 -1.67 -1.69
N GLN A 262 7.13 -2.36 -1.60
CA GLN A 262 7.34 -3.50 -0.71
C GLN A 262 8.59 -3.30 0.11
N VAL A 263 8.50 -3.56 1.42
CA VAL A 263 9.64 -3.63 2.33
C VAL A 263 9.65 -5.03 2.94
N ASN A 264 10.77 -5.73 2.84
CA ASN A 264 10.98 -7.01 3.50
C ASN A 264 11.94 -6.82 4.68
N PHE A 265 11.50 -7.24 5.87
CA PHE A 265 12.29 -7.20 7.11
C PHE A 265 13.16 -8.44 7.18
N GLU A 266 14.36 -8.35 6.60
CA GLU A 266 15.24 -9.50 6.38
C GLU A 266 15.62 -10.23 7.68
N THR A 267 15.64 -11.56 7.62
CA THR A 267 15.93 -12.41 8.78
C THR A 267 17.39 -12.88 8.84
N ILE A 268 18.07 -12.98 7.71
CA ILE A 268 19.47 -13.43 7.64
C ILE A 268 20.45 -12.28 7.41
N HIS A 269 19.96 -11.04 7.26
CA HIS A 269 20.74 -9.80 7.06
C HIS A 269 20.40 -8.76 8.11
N ASN A 270 21.32 -7.82 8.37
CA ASN A 270 21.12 -6.70 9.31
C ASN A 270 20.45 -5.48 8.66
N HIS A 271 20.02 -5.59 7.42
CA HIS A 271 19.32 -4.54 6.69
C HIS A 271 18.01 -5.08 6.13
N ASP A 272 17.07 -4.20 5.90
CA ASP A 272 15.83 -4.50 5.16
C ASP A 272 16.04 -4.23 3.69
N VAL A 273 15.22 -4.85 2.83
CA VAL A 273 15.23 -4.60 1.40
C VAL A 273 13.93 -3.93 0.96
N LEU A 274 14.03 -3.09 -0.06
CA LEU A 274 12.92 -2.32 -0.57
C LEU A 274 12.89 -2.36 -2.09
N ALA A 275 11.68 -2.52 -2.64
CA ALA A 275 11.37 -2.24 -4.04
C ALA A 275 10.18 -1.29 -4.12
N GLU A 276 10.15 -0.48 -5.18
CA GLU A 276 9.09 0.48 -5.42
C GLU A 276 8.91 0.70 -6.92
N ARG A 277 7.66 0.85 -7.35
CA ARG A 277 7.29 1.27 -8.71
C ARG A 277 6.12 2.22 -8.65
N PHE A 278 6.26 3.34 -9.34
CA PHE A 278 5.21 4.34 -9.47
C PHE A 278 5.22 4.94 -10.87
N GLY A 279 4.10 5.54 -11.26
CA GLY A 279 3.91 6.21 -12.53
C GLY A 279 2.44 6.36 -12.87
N THR A 280 2.15 6.99 -13.99
CA THR A 280 0.80 7.01 -14.53
C THR A 280 0.41 5.64 -15.09
N VAL A 281 -0.88 5.36 -15.12
CA VAL A 281 -1.42 4.10 -15.67
C VAL A 281 -0.98 3.91 -17.12
N GLY A 282 -0.98 4.99 -17.93
CA GLY A 282 -0.52 4.96 -19.31
C GLY A 282 0.95 4.56 -19.46
N GLU A 283 1.84 5.11 -18.60
CA GLU A 283 3.25 4.73 -18.55
C GLU A 283 3.42 3.24 -18.22
N LEU A 284 2.70 2.76 -17.20
CA LEU A 284 2.79 1.36 -16.74
C LEU A 284 2.23 0.37 -17.76
N ARG A 285 1.10 0.68 -18.41
CA ARG A 285 0.54 -0.12 -19.50
C ARG A 285 1.48 -0.21 -20.69
N ALA A 286 2.09 0.92 -21.07
CA ALA A 286 3.04 0.95 -22.16
C ALA A 286 4.29 0.10 -21.89
N GLU A 287 4.81 0.11 -20.67
CA GLU A 287 5.93 -0.76 -20.26
C GLU A 287 5.55 -2.24 -20.30
N LEU A 288 4.39 -2.60 -19.74
CA LEU A 288 3.91 -4.00 -19.76
C LEU A 288 3.67 -4.52 -21.17
N ALA A 289 3.15 -3.69 -22.07
CA ALA A 289 2.89 -4.08 -23.46
C ALA A 289 4.16 -4.24 -24.29
N ASN A 290 5.16 -3.38 -24.08
CA ASN A 290 6.35 -3.32 -24.92
C ASN A 290 7.55 -4.08 -24.36
N GLY A 291 7.51 -4.48 -23.07
CA GLY A 291 8.64 -5.11 -22.36
C GLY A 291 9.87 -4.19 -22.26
N GLY A 292 9.67 -2.90 -22.46
CA GLY A 292 10.74 -1.89 -22.49
C GLY A 292 10.74 -1.02 -21.24
N HIS A 293 11.92 -0.67 -20.75
CA HIS A 293 12.08 0.28 -19.65
C HIS A 293 11.92 1.72 -20.16
N SER A 294 11.04 2.49 -19.51
CA SER A 294 11.01 3.96 -19.69
C SER A 294 12.05 4.59 -18.76
N PRO A 295 13.01 5.38 -19.27
CA PRO A 295 14.00 6.06 -18.45
C PRO A 295 13.40 7.19 -17.61
N THR A 296 12.19 7.62 -17.92
CA THR A 296 11.45 8.67 -17.22
C THR A 296 10.06 8.19 -16.89
N HIS A 297 9.59 8.51 -15.70
CA HIS A 297 8.24 8.22 -15.23
C HIS A 297 7.77 9.37 -14.34
N THR A 298 6.46 9.50 -14.22
CA THR A 298 5.84 10.55 -13.41
C THR A 298 6.05 10.26 -11.92
N GLU A 299 6.67 11.18 -11.20
CA GLU A 299 6.83 11.13 -9.75
C GLU A 299 5.50 11.47 -9.05
N LEU A 300 5.26 10.87 -7.87
CA LEU A 300 4.09 11.19 -7.05
C LEU A 300 3.96 12.70 -6.77
N GLY A 301 5.09 13.34 -6.44
CA GLY A 301 5.12 14.77 -6.19
C GLY A 301 4.73 15.60 -7.40
N ASP A 302 5.13 15.20 -8.60
CA ASP A 302 4.79 15.89 -9.85
C ASP A 302 3.33 15.67 -10.22
N TRP A 303 2.84 14.44 -10.06
CA TRP A 303 1.44 14.13 -10.28
C TRP A 303 0.53 14.92 -9.33
N LEU A 304 0.86 15.00 -8.05
CA LEU A 304 0.12 15.81 -7.07
C LEU A 304 0.22 17.32 -7.30
N ARG A 305 1.30 17.82 -7.93
CA ARG A 305 1.47 19.26 -8.24
C ARG A 305 0.72 19.70 -9.49
N ALA A 306 0.28 18.77 -10.32
CA ALA A 306 -0.50 19.09 -11.52
C ALA A 306 -1.97 19.42 -11.22
N VAL A 307 -2.24 20.21 -10.12
CA VAL A 307 -3.53 20.70 -9.67
C VAL A 307 -3.62 22.21 -9.73
#